data_d6509d2ebb097b0cd81dcf14750998f0
#
_entry.id   d6509d2ebb097b0cd81dcf14750998f0
#
_cell.length_a   1.000
_cell.length_b   1.000
_cell.length_c   1.000
_cell.angle_alpha   90.00
_cell.angle_beta   90.00
_cell.angle_gamma   90.00
#
_symmetry.space_group_name_H-M   'P 1'
#
loop_
_entity.id
_entity.type
_entity.pdbx_description
1 polymer ?
#
loop_
_entity_poly.entity_id
_entity_poly.type
_entity_poly.pdbx_seq_one_letter_code
_entity_poly.pdbx_strand_id
1 'polypeptide(L)'
;TWVPFCRELWSSAEQQQNYLPGVPEGSDLCITPVSSPENHYVRIKADNRLEADGTLRGTFTLTAEGQSDSNIRRIFTTGFQSEWKSTMERQLLTISPKARLLSVDYGKNPKDYQAAPIKITFRYEIPDYALKGEGEMFFRPMVMNNLYNQVRSYLRIDTSVENRKYGFKDGCSRLVELDEMIQLPAGYKLVNAAKNEMMQGVGADFEGSLTQKGNKVLLHNRLALKKRVYEASDWESFRNAVNAHKAYGEYLVIKK
;
A
#
# COMPACT_ATOMS: atom_id res chain seq x y z
N THR A 1 -5.00 13.61 -20.57
CA THR A 1 -5.54 12.86 -19.41
C THR A 1 -5.43 13.73 -18.18
N TRP A 2 -6.53 13.96 -17.49
CA TRP A 2 -6.55 14.78 -16.28
C TRP A 2 -6.32 13.91 -15.03
N VAL A 3 -5.39 14.32 -14.16
CA VAL A 3 -5.07 13.62 -12.91
C VAL A 3 -5.38 14.55 -11.75
N PRO A 4 -6.50 14.35 -11.06
CA PRO A 4 -6.89 15.18 -9.92
C PRO A 4 -5.86 15.08 -8.78
N PHE A 5 -5.66 16.19 -8.06
CA PHE A 5 -4.74 16.27 -6.94
C PHE A 5 -3.31 15.80 -7.22
N CYS A 6 -2.92 15.73 -8.48
CA CYS A 6 -1.53 15.56 -8.86
C CYS A 6 -0.88 16.94 -8.95
N ARG A 7 0.30 17.08 -8.37
CA ARG A 7 1.09 18.32 -8.48
C ARG A 7 1.73 18.49 -9.85
N GLU A 8 1.64 17.45 -10.67
CA GLU A 8 2.13 17.42 -12.02
C GLU A 8 1.08 17.91 -13.02
N LEU A 9 1.53 18.55 -14.10
CA LEU A 9 0.65 19.04 -15.15
C LEU A 9 0.22 17.96 -16.15
N TRP A 10 0.82 16.78 -16.10
CA TRP A 10 0.53 15.65 -16.99
C TRP A 10 0.13 14.40 -16.21
N SER A 11 -0.45 13.47 -16.93
CA SER A 11 -0.80 12.17 -16.38
C SER A 11 0.45 11.38 -15.96
N SER A 12 0.39 10.72 -14.82
CA SER A 12 1.44 9.79 -14.38
C SER A 12 1.71 8.66 -15.39
N ALA A 13 0.72 8.31 -16.22
CA ALA A 13 0.88 7.34 -17.30
C ALA A 13 1.77 7.86 -18.45
N GLU A 14 2.03 9.16 -18.50
CA GLU A 14 2.87 9.82 -19.50
C GLU A 14 4.30 10.08 -19.01
N GLN A 15 4.65 9.63 -17.80
CA GLN A 15 6.03 9.67 -17.31
C GLN A 15 6.93 8.78 -18.18
N GLN A 16 8.15 9.23 -18.43
CA GLN A 16 9.16 8.51 -19.21
C GLN A 16 8.64 8.04 -20.58
N GLN A 17 7.89 8.93 -21.25
CA GLN A 17 7.45 8.71 -22.64
C GLN A 17 8.19 9.65 -23.59
N ASN A 18 8.49 9.13 -24.77
CA ASN A 18 8.99 9.97 -25.84
C ASN A 18 7.86 10.87 -26.36
N TYR A 19 8.16 12.13 -26.59
CA TYR A 19 7.28 13.09 -27.25
C TYR A 19 8.05 14.00 -28.18
N LEU A 20 7.37 14.52 -29.18
CA LEU A 20 7.92 15.51 -30.10
C LEU A 20 7.29 16.87 -29.77
N PRO A 21 8.07 17.88 -29.32
CA PRO A 21 7.55 19.23 -29.15
C PRO A 21 7.06 19.82 -30.46
N GLY A 22 5.88 20.41 -30.47
CA GLY A 22 5.32 21.12 -31.62
C GLY A 22 5.82 22.57 -31.71
N VAL A 23 7.08 22.77 -31.98
CA VAL A 23 7.70 24.11 -32.12
C VAL A 23 8.00 24.44 -33.60
N PRO A 24 7.85 25.71 -34.02
CA PRO A 24 8.00 26.10 -35.45
C PRO A 24 9.37 25.76 -36.04
N GLU A 25 10.44 25.85 -35.25
CA GLU A 25 11.83 25.56 -35.63
C GLU A 25 12.15 24.06 -35.72
N GLY A 26 11.20 23.21 -35.36
CA GLY A 26 11.43 21.77 -35.20
C GLY A 26 12.12 21.42 -33.88
N SER A 27 12.12 20.16 -33.52
CA SER A 27 12.75 19.64 -32.30
C SER A 27 13.09 18.17 -32.44
N ASP A 28 14.06 17.71 -31.67
CA ASP A 28 14.31 16.29 -31.46
C ASP A 28 13.30 15.67 -30.49
N LEU A 29 13.27 14.33 -30.44
CA LEU A 29 12.47 13.59 -29.47
C LEU A 29 12.94 13.92 -28.06
N CYS A 30 11.99 14.31 -27.22
CA CYS A 30 12.18 14.52 -25.79
C CYS A 30 11.56 13.40 -24.97
N ILE A 31 11.94 13.30 -23.70
CA ILE A 31 11.35 12.34 -22.76
C ILE A 31 10.67 13.12 -21.63
N THR A 32 9.42 12.79 -21.36
CA THR A 32 8.69 13.36 -20.22
C THR A 32 9.36 12.97 -18.90
N PRO A 33 9.45 13.88 -17.91
CA PRO A 33 10.13 13.60 -16.65
C PRO A 33 9.40 12.53 -15.82
N VAL A 34 10.11 11.99 -14.83
CA VAL A 34 9.54 11.14 -13.79
C VAL A 34 8.91 12.02 -12.73
N SER A 35 7.68 11.71 -12.33
CA SER A 35 7.06 12.32 -11.16
C SER A 35 7.63 11.71 -9.87
N SER A 36 7.75 12.52 -8.83
CA SER A 36 8.16 12.02 -7.51
C SER A 36 7.18 10.97 -6.97
N PRO A 37 7.65 9.87 -6.37
CA PRO A 37 6.78 8.88 -5.71
C PRO A 37 5.79 9.49 -4.72
N GLU A 38 6.18 10.55 -4.04
CA GLU A 38 5.38 11.29 -3.06
C GLU A 38 4.14 11.96 -3.68
N ASN A 39 4.14 12.21 -4.98
CA ASN A 39 2.97 12.74 -5.69
C ASN A 39 1.93 11.65 -6.00
N HIS A 40 2.26 10.37 -5.81
CA HIS A 40 1.42 9.22 -6.13
C HIS A 40 1.34 8.24 -4.96
N TYR A 41 1.29 8.77 -3.72
CA TYR A 41 1.30 7.92 -2.54
C TYR A 41 -0.01 7.16 -2.31
N VAL A 42 0.11 6.03 -1.65
CA VAL A 42 -0.95 5.37 -0.88
C VAL A 42 -0.43 5.13 0.53
N ARG A 43 -1.18 5.58 1.54
CA ARG A 43 -0.85 5.41 2.96
C ARG A 43 -2.00 4.71 3.65
N ILE A 44 -1.67 3.69 4.44
CA ILE A 44 -2.62 3.01 5.31
C ILE A 44 -2.06 3.06 6.73
N LYS A 45 -2.82 3.68 7.65
CA LYS A 45 -2.51 3.70 9.07
C LYS A 45 -3.58 2.93 9.82
N ALA A 46 -3.17 1.93 10.60
CA ALA A 46 -4.07 1.10 11.38
C ALA A 46 -3.76 1.15 12.88
N ASP A 47 -4.83 1.16 13.67
CA ASP A 47 -4.79 1.02 15.12
C ASP A 47 -5.69 -0.18 15.49
N ASN A 48 -5.05 -1.27 15.88
CA ASN A 48 -5.66 -2.56 16.06
C ASN A 48 -5.45 -3.10 17.47
N ARG A 49 -6.41 -3.90 17.90
CA ARG A 49 -6.34 -4.71 19.12
C ARG A 49 -6.62 -6.16 18.77
N LEU A 50 -5.68 -7.03 19.11
CA LEU A 50 -5.86 -8.47 19.05
C LEU A 50 -6.38 -8.96 20.41
N GLU A 51 -7.53 -9.63 20.39
CA GLU A 51 -8.14 -10.19 21.58
C GLU A 51 -7.60 -11.60 21.89
N ALA A 52 -7.79 -12.08 23.13
CA ALA A 52 -7.34 -13.39 23.56
C ALA A 52 -8.06 -14.56 22.84
N ASP A 53 -9.24 -14.29 22.26
CA ASP A 53 -9.97 -15.27 21.46
C ASP A 53 -9.50 -15.33 19.99
N GLY A 54 -8.53 -14.48 19.60
CA GLY A 54 -8.00 -14.39 18.24
C GLY A 54 -8.73 -13.38 17.35
N THR A 55 -9.72 -12.66 17.87
CA THR A 55 -10.44 -11.61 17.14
C THR A 55 -9.58 -10.36 17.00
N LEU A 56 -9.49 -9.80 15.81
CA LEU A 56 -8.88 -8.49 15.56
C LEU A 56 -9.96 -7.43 15.47
N ARG A 57 -9.83 -6.36 16.24
CA ARG A 57 -10.70 -5.17 16.17
C ARG A 57 -9.86 -3.94 15.98
N GLY A 58 -10.34 -3.01 15.19
CA GLY A 58 -9.61 -1.78 15.01
C GLY A 58 -10.19 -0.83 13.98
N THR A 59 -9.36 0.14 13.67
CA THR A 59 -9.60 1.12 12.62
C THR A 59 -8.40 1.17 11.69
N PHE A 60 -8.63 1.39 10.41
CA PHE A 60 -7.57 1.87 9.54
C PHE A 60 -8.05 3.06 8.71
N THR A 61 -7.13 3.95 8.43
CA THR A 61 -7.35 5.10 7.55
C THR A 61 -6.47 4.94 6.32
N LEU A 62 -7.10 4.95 5.15
CA LEU A 62 -6.44 5.00 3.86
C LEU A 62 -6.45 6.44 3.36
N THR A 63 -5.29 6.93 2.92
CA THR A 63 -5.14 8.19 2.19
C THR A 63 -4.34 7.96 0.93
N ALA A 64 -4.63 8.72 -0.12
CA ALA A 64 -3.91 8.59 -1.38
C ALA A 64 -3.89 9.92 -2.13
N GLU A 65 -2.91 10.09 -3.02
CA GLU A 65 -2.77 11.26 -3.90
C GLU A 65 -2.38 10.81 -5.31
N GLY A 66 -2.59 11.67 -6.30
CA GLY A 66 -2.21 11.47 -7.68
C GLY A 66 -2.87 10.25 -8.32
N GLN A 67 -2.09 9.39 -8.96
CA GLN A 67 -2.61 8.20 -9.62
C GLN A 67 -3.23 7.21 -8.63
N SER A 68 -2.70 7.13 -7.43
CA SER A 68 -3.26 6.27 -6.38
C SER A 68 -4.65 6.75 -5.95
N ASP A 69 -4.83 8.06 -5.76
CA ASP A 69 -6.14 8.70 -5.50
C ASP A 69 -7.12 8.42 -6.64
N SER A 70 -6.72 8.69 -7.88
CA SER A 70 -7.56 8.46 -9.06
C SER A 70 -8.02 7.00 -9.18
N ASN A 71 -7.12 6.04 -8.94
CA ASN A 71 -7.45 4.62 -9.00
C ASN A 71 -8.44 4.20 -7.90
N ILE A 72 -8.32 4.76 -6.70
CA ILE A 72 -9.24 4.47 -5.60
C ILE A 72 -10.60 5.13 -5.86
N ARG A 73 -10.64 6.38 -6.31
CA ARG A 73 -11.90 7.09 -6.61
C ARG A 73 -12.69 6.42 -7.72
N ARG A 74 -12.06 5.69 -8.63
CA ARG A 74 -12.77 4.93 -9.66
C ARG A 74 -13.83 4.00 -9.08
N ILE A 75 -13.62 3.44 -7.90
CA ILE A 75 -14.60 2.62 -7.19
C ILE A 75 -15.92 3.37 -6.97
N PHE A 76 -15.83 4.66 -6.66
CA PHE A 76 -16.97 5.51 -6.32
C PHE A 76 -17.63 6.18 -7.52
N THR A 77 -16.86 6.36 -8.61
CA THR A 77 -17.32 7.05 -9.81
C THR A 77 -17.99 6.11 -10.80
N THR A 78 -17.67 4.81 -10.78
CA THR A 78 -18.23 3.79 -11.67
C THR A 78 -19.46 3.09 -11.10
N GLY A 79 -19.74 3.24 -9.80
CA GLY A 79 -20.87 2.61 -9.11
C GLY A 79 -21.87 3.61 -8.52
N PHE A 80 -23.02 3.11 -8.09
CA PHE A 80 -24.03 3.89 -7.37
C PHE A 80 -23.58 4.16 -5.92
N GLN A 81 -23.97 5.29 -5.37
CA GLN A 81 -23.64 5.64 -3.98
C GLN A 81 -24.20 4.64 -2.96
N SER A 82 -25.36 4.04 -3.25
CA SER A 82 -25.95 2.98 -2.44
C SER A 82 -25.08 1.72 -2.32
N GLU A 83 -24.16 1.51 -3.27
CA GLU A 83 -23.25 0.35 -3.31
C GLU A 83 -21.89 0.59 -2.63
N TRP A 84 -21.61 1.83 -2.25
CA TRP A 84 -20.29 2.15 -1.69
C TRP A 84 -19.98 1.33 -0.44
N LYS A 85 -20.92 1.22 0.48
CA LYS A 85 -20.72 0.44 1.71
C LYS A 85 -20.42 -1.03 1.40
N SER A 86 -21.20 -1.68 0.54
CA SER A 86 -20.98 -3.07 0.17
C SER A 86 -19.65 -3.27 -0.57
N THR A 87 -19.20 -2.26 -1.32
CA THR A 87 -17.89 -2.29 -1.96
C THR A 87 -16.76 -2.20 -0.94
N MET A 88 -16.91 -1.38 0.10
CA MET A 88 -15.95 -1.34 1.21
C MET A 88 -15.95 -2.64 2.02
N GLU A 89 -17.10 -3.25 2.24
CA GLU A 89 -17.21 -4.59 2.86
C GLU A 89 -16.42 -5.62 2.03
N ARG A 90 -16.56 -5.63 0.70
CA ARG A 90 -15.77 -6.51 -0.17
C ARG A 90 -14.27 -6.31 -0.05
N GLN A 91 -13.78 -5.08 0.21
CA GLN A 91 -12.35 -4.86 0.48
C GLN A 91 -11.89 -5.58 1.76
N LEU A 92 -12.70 -5.55 2.82
CA LEU A 92 -12.38 -6.28 4.06
C LEU A 92 -12.46 -7.80 3.87
N LEU A 93 -13.39 -8.30 3.07
CA LEU A 93 -13.52 -9.72 2.76
C LEU A 93 -12.29 -10.27 2.01
N THR A 94 -11.45 -9.43 1.39
CA THR A 94 -10.16 -9.86 0.83
C THR A 94 -9.14 -10.24 1.90
N ILE A 95 -9.33 -9.78 3.13
CA ILE A 95 -8.47 -10.12 4.27
C ILE A 95 -8.95 -11.43 4.92
N SER A 96 -10.25 -11.52 5.19
CA SER A 96 -10.88 -12.68 5.81
C SER A 96 -12.36 -12.75 5.43
N PRO A 97 -12.90 -13.93 5.10
CA PRO A 97 -14.32 -14.11 4.86
C PRO A 97 -15.20 -13.82 6.09
N LYS A 98 -14.60 -13.77 7.29
CA LYS A 98 -15.27 -13.44 8.55
C LYS A 98 -15.22 -11.95 8.89
N ALA A 99 -14.54 -11.12 8.09
CA ALA A 99 -14.41 -9.69 8.34
C ALA A 99 -15.77 -8.99 8.29
N ARG A 100 -15.99 -8.07 9.24
CA ARG A 100 -17.22 -7.29 9.37
C ARG A 100 -16.88 -5.80 9.37
N LEU A 101 -17.51 -5.05 8.49
CA LEU A 101 -17.43 -3.59 8.48
C LEU A 101 -18.42 -3.04 9.52
N LEU A 102 -17.91 -2.41 10.57
CA LEU A 102 -18.73 -1.78 11.61
C LEU A 102 -19.18 -0.39 11.18
N SER A 103 -18.27 0.40 10.64
CA SER A 103 -18.57 1.69 10.03
C SER A 103 -17.51 2.09 9.02
N VAL A 104 -17.88 2.97 8.10
CA VAL A 104 -16.96 3.60 7.15
C VAL A 104 -17.25 5.10 7.10
N ASP A 105 -16.19 5.89 7.17
CA ASP A 105 -16.22 7.33 6.97
C ASP A 105 -15.43 7.65 5.70
N TYR A 106 -16.08 8.29 4.76
CA TYR A 106 -15.48 8.67 3.48
C TYR A 106 -14.81 10.05 3.52
N GLY A 107 -14.85 10.73 4.66
CA GLY A 107 -14.40 12.11 4.78
C GLY A 107 -15.22 13.05 3.89
N LYS A 108 -14.56 13.64 2.88
CA LYS A 108 -15.27 14.39 1.84
C LYS A 108 -15.82 13.43 0.78
N ASN A 109 -16.79 13.91 -0.02
CA ASN A 109 -17.40 13.11 -1.07
C ASN A 109 -16.32 12.51 -2.01
N PRO A 110 -16.18 11.18 -2.10
CA PRO A 110 -15.17 10.56 -2.96
C PRO A 110 -15.33 10.87 -4.45
N LYS A 111 -16.49 11.34 -4.90
CA LYS A 111 -16.72 11.81 -6.28
C LYS A 111 -16.20 13.22 -6.54
N ASP A 112 -15.93 13.98 -5.49
CA ASP A 112 -15.43 15.34 -5.63
C ASP A 112 -13.91 15.34 -5.72
N TYR A 113 -13.40 15.35 -6.93
CA TYR A 113 -11.97 15.39 -7.23
C TYR A 113 -11.27 16.68 -6.80
N GLN A 114 -12.01 17.76 -6.54
CA GLN A 114 -11.43 19.07 -6.18
C GLN A 114 -11.34 19.28 -4.67
N ALA A 115 -12.02 18.45 -3.88
CA ALA A 115 -12.18 18.69 -2.45
C ALA A 115 -10.90 18.50 -1.62
N ALA A 116 -10.16 17.43 -1.86
CA ALA A 116 -8.90 17.05 -1.20
C ALA A 116 -8.44 15.66 -1.73
N PRO A 117 -7.22 15.22 -1.43
CA PRO A 117 -6.83 13.81 -1.56
C PRO A 117 -7.83 12.90 -0.84
N ILE A 118 -8.06 11.71 -1.41
CA ILE A 118 -9.04 10.78 -0.83
C ILE A 118 -8.61 10.32 0.56
N LYS A 119 -9.57 10.27 1.48
CA LYS A 119 -9.39 9.74 2.83
C LYS A 119 -10.59 8.89 3.19
N ILE A 120 -10.37 7.62 3.53
CA ILE A 120 -11.41 6.69 3.94
C ILE A 120 -10.99 6.04 5.25
N THR A 121 -11.85 6.09 6.26
CA THR A 121 -11.61 5.45 7.56
C THR A 121 -12.59 4.31 7.76
N PHE A 122 -12.05 3.13 8.07
CA PHE A 122 -12.80 1.92 8.34
C PHE A 122 -12.75 1.60 9.83
N ARG A 123 -13.87 1.21 10.39
CA ARG A 123 -13.92 0.52 11.69
C ARG A 123 -14.43 -0.89 11.44
N TYR A 124 -13.73 -1.89 11.94
CA TYR A 124 -13.98 -3.28 11.60
C TYR A 124 -13.68 -4.25 12.73
N GLU A 125 -14.18 -5.46 12.56
CA GLU A 125 -13.93 -6.62 13.39
C GLU A 125 -13.68 -7.83 12.50
N ILE A 126 -12.68 -8.64 12.86
CA ILE A 126 -12.36 -9.88 12.15
C ILE A 126 -12.25 -11.00 13.16
N PRO A 127 -13.33 -11.79 13.37
CA PRO A 127 -13.29 -12.98 14.21
C PRO A 127 -12.29 -14.00 13.67
N ASP A 128 -11.65 -14.74 14.59
CA ASP A 128 -10.65 -15.78 14.27
C ASP A 128 -9.53 -15.30 13.34
N TYR A 129 -9.12 -14.04 13.50
CA TYR A 129 -8.03 -13.46 12.68
C TYR A 129 -6.69 -14.12 12.99
N ALA A 130 -6.38 -14.32 14.26
CA ALA A 130 -5.21 -15.06 14.69
C ALA A 130 -5.53 -16.57 14.78
N LEU A 131 -4.66 -17.37 14.18
CA LEU A 131 -4.64 -18.81 14.41
C LEU A 131 -4.12 -19.08 15.81
N LYS A 132 -4.82 -19.91 16.56
CA LYS A 132 -4.45 -20.23 17.95
C LYS A 132 -3.77 -21.59 18.04
N GLY A 133 -2.66 -21.64 18.75
CA GLY A 133 -1.98 -22.85 19.20
C GLY A 133 -1.99 -22.93 20.72
N GLU A 134 -1.29 -23.91 21.28
CA GLU A 134 -1.13 -24.10 22.72
C GLU A 134 -0.19 -23.03 23.29
N GLY A 135 -0.76 -21.96 23.90
CA GLY A 135 -0.01 -20.84 24.47
C GLY A 135 0.53 -19.84 23.44
N GLU A 136 0.19 -19.98 22.17
CA GLU A 136 0.68 -19.09 21.10
C GLU A 136 -0.42 -18.72 20.10
N MET A 137 -0.19 -17.61 19.40
CA MET A 137 -1.05 -17.16 18.29
C MET A 137 -0.19 -16.74 17.11
N PHE A 138 -0.74 -16.94 15.91
CA PHE A 138 -0.12 -16.62 14.64
C PHE A 138 -1.06 -15.70 13.84
N PHE A 139 -0.56 -14.56 13.40
CA PHE A 139 -1.34 -13.63 12.58
C PHE A 139 -0.42 -12.83 11.65
N ARG A 140 -0.97 -12.27 10.59
CA ARG A 140 -0.26 -11.32 9.72
C ARG A 140 -0.62 -9.90 10.11
N PRO A 141 0.29 -8.92 9.96
CA PRO A 141 -0.11 -7.52 10.08
C PRO A 141 -1.24 -7.21 9.09
N MET A 142 -2.29 -6.54 9.57
CA MET A 142 -3.49 -6.30 8.76
C MET A 142 -3.20 -5.44 7.53
N VAL A 143 -2.36 -4.40 7.69
CA VAL A 143 -2.00 -3.49 6.60
C VAL A 143 -1.19 -4.16 5.48
N MET A 144 -0.57 -5.30 5.76
CA MET A 144 0.18 -6.09 4.78
C MET A 144 -0.70 -6.99 3.91
N ASN A 145 -1.99 -7.16 4.26
CA ASN A 145 -2.94 -7.90 3.44
C ASN A 145 -3.29 -7.13 2.15
N ASN A 146 -3.98 -7.82 1.25
CA ASN A 146 -4.31 -7.35 -0.10
C ASN A 146 -5.42 -6.28 -0.15
N LEU A 147 -5.33 -5.25 0.69
CA LEU A 147 -6.23 -4.10 0.59
C LEU A 147 -5.88 -3.25 -0.64
N TYR A 148 -6.90 -2.86 -1.41
CA TYR A 148 -6.74 -1.96 -2.56
C TYR A 148 -5.65 -2.39 -3.56
N ASN A 149 -5.73 -3.64 -4.04
CA ASN A 149 -4.79 -4.22 -5.01
C ASN A 149 -4.57 -3.38 -6.26
N GLN A 150 -5.58 -2.60 -6.68
CA GLN A 150 -5.50 -1.74 -7.86
C GLN A 150 -4.42 -0.67 -7.76
N VAL A 151 -3.99 -0.28 -6.55
CA VAL A 151 -2.90 0.67 -6.34
C VAL A 151 -1.57 0.01 -5.97
N ARG A 152 -1.51 -1.32 -6.03
CA ARG A 152 -0.33 -2.12 -5.71
C ARG A 152 0.10 -3.01 -6.89
N SER A 153 0.11 -2.44 -8.10
CA SER A 153 0.46 -3.15 -9.35
C SER A 153 1.82 -3.85 -9.30
N TYR A 154 2.78 -3.27 -8.59
CA TYR A 154 4.12 -3.82 -8.39
C TYR A 154 4.13 -5.21 -7.73
N LEU A 155 3.10 -5.57 -6.95
CA LEU A 155 2.98 -6.91 -6.35
C LEU A 155 2.74 -8.01 -7.37
N ARG A 156 2.32 -7.68 -8.60
CA ARG A 156 2.11 -8.63 -9.71
C ARG A 156 3.39 -8.91 -10.49
N ILE A 157 4.44 -8.12 -10.26
CA ILE A 157 5.73 -8.33 -10.92
C ILE A 157 6.40 -9.52 -10.22
N ASP A 158 6.76 -10.53 -11.00
CA ASP A 158 7.43 -11.72 -10.49
C ASP A 158 8.86 -11.37 -10.04
N THR A 159 9.07 -11.36 -8.73
CA THR A 159 10.36 -11.09 -8.08
C THR A 159 11.17 -12.34 -7.76
N SER A 160 10.72 -13.52 -8.17
CA SER A 160 11.52 -14.78 -8.06
C SER A 160 12.65 -14.84 -9.09
N VAL A 161 12.50 -14.12 -10.20
CA VAL A 161 13.52 -14.04 -11.26
C VAL A 161 14.74 -13.28 -10.74
N GLU A 162 15.91 -13.92 -10.76
CA GLU A 162 17.15 -13.29 -10.28
C GLU A 162 17.61 -12.13 -11.16
N ASN A 163 17.63 -12.34 -12.46
CA ASN A 163 18.13 -11.38 -13.43
C ASN A 163 17.12 -11.15 -14.56
N ARG A 164 17.02 -9.92 -15.05
CA ARG A 164 16.23 -9.59 -16.22
C ARG A 164 17.11 -9.17 -17.39
N LYS A 165 16.80 -9.70 -18.56
CA LYS A 165 17.44 -9.31 -19.82
C LYS A 165 16.86 -8.00 -20.37
N TYR A 166 15.59 -7.72 -20.10
CA TYR A 166 14.86 -6.58 -20.63
C TYR A 166 14.30 -5.72 -19.51
N GLY A 167 14.17 -4.43 -19.80
CA GLY A 167 13.45 -3.50 -18.94
C GLY A 167 11.98 -3.92 -18.73
N PHE A 168 11.31 -3.27 -17.80
CA PHE A 168 9.91 -3.51 -17.50
C PHE A 168 9.21 -2.21 -17.12
N LYS A 169 7.89 -2.24 -17.04
CA LYS A 169 7.05 -1.06 -16.83
C LYS A 169 6.03 -1.32 -15.73
N ASP A 170 5.91 -0.36 -14.80
CA ASP A 170 4.80 -0.27 -13.85
C ASP A 170 3.83 0.85 -14.24
N GLY A 171 2.78 1.04 -13.47
CA GLY A 171 1.75 2.05 -13.71
C GLY A 171 2.25 3.48 -13.56
N CYS A 172 3.02 3.76 -12.52
CA CYS A 172 3.64 5.05 -12.22
C CYS A 172 4.73 4.88 -11.16
N SER A 173 5.55 5.92 -10.94
CA SER A 173 6.29 6.07 -9.68
C SER A 173 5.30 6.09 -8.52
N ARG A 174 5.66 5.54 -7.37
CA ARG A 174 4.70 5.42 -6.25
C ARG A 174 5.38 5.31 -4.89
N LEU A 175 4.78 5.95 -3.90
CA LEU A 175 5.10 5.75 -2.49
C LEU A 175 4.00 4.91 -1.84
N VAL A 176 4.39 3.83 -1.17
CA VAL A 176 3.51 3.00 -0.35
C VAL A 176 3.99 3.09 1.09
N GLU A 177 3.14 3.57 1.99
CA GLU A 177 3.43 3.66 3.43
C GLU A 177 2.35 2.93 4.22
N LEU A 178 2.77 1.95 5.00
CA LEU A 178 1.90 1.09 5.80
C LEU A 178 2.36 1.15 7.25
N ASP A 179 1.55 1.73 8.12
CA ASP A 179 1.79 1.82 9.55
C ASP A 179 0.73 1.03 10.30
N GLU A 180 1.12 0.20 11.23
CA GLU A 180 0.18 -0.52 12.08
C GLU A 180 0.66 -0.57 13.53
N MET A 181 -0.22 -0.17 14.45
CA MET A 181 -0.09 -0.45 15.87
C MET A 181 -1.05 -1.57 16.23
N ILE A 182 -0.52 -2.64 16.85
CA ILE A 182 -1.32 -3.79 17.30
C ILE A 182 -1.15 -3.94 18.80
N GLN A 183 -2.22 -3.69 19.54
CA GLN A 183 -2.25 -4.01 20.97
C GLN A 183 -2.46 -5.51 21.16
N LEU A 184 -1.51 -6.17 21.80
CA LEU A 184 -1.56 -7.60 22.11
C LEU A 184 -2.42 -7.89 23.34
N PRO A 185 -2.99 -9.11 23.46
CA PRO A 185 -3.64 -9.56 24.67
C PRO A 185 -2.67 -9.55 25.86
N ALA A 186 -3.21 -9.42 27.07
CA ALA A 186 -2.39 -9.41 28.28
C ALA A 186 -1.54 -10.69 28.42
N GLY A 187 -0.27 -10.51 28.75
CA GLY A 187 0.69 -11.61 28.93
C GLY A 187 1.37 -12.11 27.65
N TYR A 188 0.90 -11.71 26.47
CA TYR A 188 1.52 -12.13 25.21
C TYR A 188 2.68 -11.22 24.80
N LYS A 189 3.73 -11.84 24.25
CA LYS A 189 4.90 -11.17 23.71
C LYS A 189 5.22 -11.68 22.29
N LEU A 190 5.73 -10.79 21.45
CA LEU A 190 6.21 -11.14 20.11
C LEU A 190 7.45 -12.04 20.24
N VAL A 191 7.44 -13.17 19.55
CA VAL A 191 8.57 -14.13 19.49
C VAL A 191 9.53 -13.78 18.36
N ASN A 192 8.99 -13.30 17.24
CA ASN A 192 9.83 -12.89 16.10
C ASN A 192 10.73 -11.73 16.52
N ALA A 193 11.98 -11.78 16.11
CA ALA A 193 12.94 -10.72 16.38
C ALA A 193 12.46 -9.38 15.79
N ALA A 194 12.77 -8.30 16.50
CA ALA A 194 12.60 -6.95 15.93
C ALA A 194 13.39 -6.85 14.62
N LYS A 195 12.73 -6.31 13.59
CA LYS A 195 13.34 -6.07 12.27
C LYS A 195 13.51 -4.57 12.10
N ASN A 196 14.63 -4.17 11.54
CA ASN A 196 14.87 -2.80 11.07
C ASN A 196 15.72 -2.88 9.82
N GLU A 197 15.17 -2.49 8.70
CA GLU A 197 15.81 -2.62 7.39
C GLU A 197 15.69 -1.31 6.63
N MET A 198 16.78 -0.92 5.96
CA MET A 198 16.81 0.24 5.07
C MET A 198 17.59 -0.15 3.81
N MET A 199 17.00 0.11 2.66
CA MET A 199 17.62 -0.09 1.35
C MET A 199 17.41 1.15 0.49
N GLN A 200 18.47 1.57 -0.19
CA GLN A 200 18.43 2.66 -1.16
C GLN A 200 18.97 2.16 -2.49
N GLY A 201 18.26 2.45 -3.56
CA GLY A 201 18.64 2.03 -4.89
C GLY A 201 18.15 2.96 -5.98
N VAL A 202 18.63 2.78 -7.19
CA VAL A 202 18.27 3.63 -8.34
C VAL A 202 16.80 3.46 -8.72
N GLY A 203 16.27 2.24 -8.62
CA GLY A 203 14.89 1.94 -9.00
C GLY A 203 13.88 2.04 -7.85
N ALA A 204 14.29 1.71 -6.63
CA ALA A 204 13.41 1.71 -5.47
C ALA A 204 14.18 1.88 -4.16
N ASP A 205 13.50 2.47 -3.15
CA ASP A 205 13.95 2.50 -1.77
C ASP A 205 12.96 1.72 -0.90
N PHE A 206 13.46 1.14 0.17
CA PHE A 206 12.67 0.49 1.20
C PHE A 206 13.15 0.88 2.59
N GLU A 207 12.20 1.14 3.48
CA GLU A 207 12.43 1.31 4.91
C GLU A 207 11.35 0.51 5.65
N GLY A 208 11.76 -0.34 6.58
CA GLY A 208 10.84 -1.15 7.36
C GLY A 208 11.30 -1.33 8.79
N SER A 209 10.37 -1.31 9.73
CA SER A 209 10.63 -1.66 11.12
C SER A 209 9.46 -2.43 11.72
N LEU A 210 9.79 -3.39 12.58
CA LEU A 210 8.86 -4.14 13.41
C LEU A 210 9.42 -4.19 14.82
N THR A 211 8.73 -3.58 15.78
CA THR A 211 9.19 -3.49 17.17
C THR A 211 8.04 -3.76 18.15
N GLN A 212 8.39 -4.21 19.34
CA GLN A 212 7.42 -4.29 20.45
C GLN A 212 7.79 -3.29 21.55
N LYS A 213 6.81 -2.50 22.00
CA LYS A 213 6.90 -1.60 23.17
C LYS A 213 5.79 -1.92 24.13
N GLY A 214 6.12 -2.54 25.28
CA GLY A 214 5.13 -3.07 26.21
C GLY A 214 4.25 -4.13 25.55
N ASN A 215 2.94 -3.94 25.55
CA ASN A 215 1.98 -4.82 24.89
C ASN A 215 1.59 -4.36 23.48
N LYS A 216 2.32 -3.42 22.87
CA LYS A 216 2.06 -2.92 21.54
C LYS A 216 3.15 -3.36 20.57
N VAL A 217 2.75 -3.95 19.47
CA VAL A 217 3.59 -4.19 18.29
C VAL A 217 3.41 -3.02 17.33
N LEU A 218 4.51 -2.45 16.88
CA LEU A 218 4.57 -1.33 15.95
C LEU A 218 5.23 -1.81 14.66
N LEU A 219 4.52 -1.69 13.56
CA LEU A 219 5.01 -1.95 12.21
C LEU A 219 5.05 -0.65 11.43
N HIS A 220 6.17 -0.39 10.80
CA HIS A 220 6.34 0.62 9.76
C HIS A 220 6.90 -0.04 8.52
N ASN A 221 6.36 0.31 7.35
CA ASN A 221 6.80 -0.24 6.07
C ASN A 221 6.61 0.83 5.00
N ARG A 222 7.72 1.30 4.42
CA ARG A 222 7.76 2.34 3.40
C ARG A 222 8.50 1.82 2.17
N LEU A 223 7.81 1.77 1.04
CA LEU A 223 8.37 1.41 -0.27
C LEU A 223 8.20 2.58 -1.24
N ALA A 224 9.30 3.11 -1.74
CA ALA A 224 9.30 4.15 -2.77
C ALA A 224 9.75 3.55 -4.12
N LEU A 225 8.84 3.47 -5.09
CA LEU A 225 9.10 3.07 -6.47
C LEU A 225 9.39 4.33 -7.29
N LYS A 226 10.65 4.50 -7.69
CA LYS A 226 11.16 5.79 -8.21
C LYS A 226 10.89 6.02 -9.70
N LYS A 227 10.56 4.98 -10.44
CA LYS A 227 10.41 5.01 -11.89
C LYS A 227 9.07 4.40 -12.31
N ARG A 228 8.65 4.72 -13.52
CA ARG A 228 7.58 4.02 -14.23
C ARG A 228 8.16 3.00 -15.21
N VAL A 229 9.20 3.39 -15.94
CA VAL A 229 9.94 2.52 -16.85
C VAL A 229 11.28 2.19 -16.20
N TYR A 230 11.57 0.93 -16.05
CA TYR A 230 12.77 0.39 -15.41
C TYR A 230 13.63 -0.27 -16.47
N GLU A 231 14.92 0.05 -16.48
CA GLU A 231 15.91 -0.68 -17.26
C GLU A 231 16.25 -2.03 -16.61
N ALA A 232 16.87 -2.93 -17.34
CA ALA A 232 17.31 -4.22 -16.79
C ALA A 232 18.26 -4.04 -15.60
N SER A 233 19.10 -3.00 -15.63
CA SER A 233 20.03 -2.63 -14.55
C SER A 233 19.34 -2.15 -13.26
N ASP A 234 18.09 -1.69 -13.32
CA ASP A 234 17.32 -1.27 -12.14
C ASP A 234 16.72 -2.47 -11.38
N TRP A 235 16.74 -3.65 -12.00
CA TRP A 235 16.02 -4.82 -11.51
C TRP A 235 16.41 -5.25 -10.10
N GLU A 236 17.69 -5.28 -9.81
CA GLU A 236 18.19 -5.72 -8.51
C GLU A 236 17.65 -4.84 -7.39
N SER A 237 17.75 -3.52 -7.52
CA SER A 237 17.24 -2.57 -6.51
C SER A 237 15.73 -2.65 -6.35
N PHE A 238 14.98 -2.76 -7.46
CA PHE A 238 13.53 -2.94 -7.43
C PHE A 238 13.15 -4.26 -6.74
N ARG A 239 13.75 -5.38 -7.17
CA ARG A 239 13.48 -6.72 -6.64
C ARG A 239 13.75 -6.80 -5.14
N ASN A 240 14.90 -6.32 -4.71
CA ASN A 240 15.29 -6.37 -3.30
C ASN A 240 14.35 -5.53 -2.42
N ALA A 241 14.03 -4.30 -2.82
CA ALA A 241 13.10 -3.44 -2.09
C ALA A 241 11.68 -4.04 -2.01
N VAL A 242 11.15 -4.60 -3.11
CA VAL A 242 9.83 -5.23 -3.14
C VAL A 242 9.81 -6.52 -2.31
N ASN A 243 10.87 -7.33 -2.33
CA ASN A 243 10.97 -8.54 -1.50
C ASN A 243 11.06 -8.19 -0.01
N ALA A 244 11.87 -7.19 0.37
CA ALA A 244 11.92 -6.68 1.73
C ALA A 244 10.55 -6.18 2.20
N HIS A 245 9.85 -5.39 1.37
CA HIS A 245 8.48 -4.97 1.65
C HIS A 245 7.54 -6.16 1.90
N LYS A 246 7.58 -7.20 1.04
CA LYS A 246 6.73 -8.39 1.18
C LYS A 246 7.03 -9.20 2.45
N ALA A 247 8.29 -9.25 2.89
CA ALA A 247 8.72 -10.02 4.06
C ALA A 247 8.09 -9.54 5.39
N TYR A 248 7.64 -8.28 5.45
CA TYR A 248 6.86 -7.76 6.60
C TYR A 248 5.42 -8.29 6.65
N GLY A 249 4.94 -8.94 5.59
CA GLY A 249 3.65 -9.61 5.52
C GLY A 249 3.68 -11.07 5.98
N GLU A 250 4.80 -11.57 6.51
CA GLU A 250 4.89 -12.89 7.09
C GLU A 250 4.13 -13.00 8.42
N TYR A 251 3.88 -14.23 8.86
CA TYR A 251 3.21 -14.46 10.13
C TYR A 251 4.06 -13.98 11.31
N LEU A 252 3.44 -13.18 12.17
CA LEU A 252 3.92 -12.86 13.48
C LEU A 252 3.50 -13.96 14.45
N VAL A 253 4.41 -14.34 15.34
CA VAL A 253 4.15 -15.32 16.41
C VAL A 253 4.21 -14.60 17.74
N ILE A 254 3.15 -14.74 18.54
CA ILE A 254 3.12 -14.25 19.92
C ILE A 254 2.92 -15.42 20.87
N LYS A 255 3.61 -15.39 22.01
CA LYS A 255 3.51 -16.38 23.10
C LYS A 255 3.14 -15.72 24.41
N LYS A 256 2.43 -16.49 25.24
CA LYS A 256 2.04 -16.08 26.59
C LYS A 256 3.19 -16.28 27.57
#